data_22ebe5d2be26562d744e5d4c85c97dfe
#
_entry.id   22ebe5d2be26562d744e5d4c85c97dfe
#
_cell.length_a   1.000
_cell.length_b   1.000
_cell.length_c   1.000
_cell.angle_alpha   90.00
_cell.angle_beta   90.00
_cell.angle_gamma   90.00
#
_symmetry.space_group_name_H-M   'P 1'
#
loop_
_entity.id
_entity.type
_entity.pdbx_description
1 polymer ?
#
loop_
_entity_poly.entity_id
_entity_poly.type
_entity_poly.pdbx_seq_one_letter_code
_entity_poly.pdbx_strand_id
1 'polypeptide(L)'
;MVIGEDNWLFYLPEREGENAMADYQKTNVYTLEQSAEIASGIAKVRDWFLDRGVKQFHYYVAPNKETLYSKYMPEKPRVIGIGDSRMETFAKYMKENSDVEFDFLEDYLREFTEKYQLFRKYDTHMNNLGGYITNEKIVQDMT
;
A
#
# COMPACT_ATOMS: atom_id res chain seq x y z
N MET A 1 -2.95 17.69 8.79
CA MET A 1 -4.15 16.82 8.70
C MET A 1 -5.30 17.56 8.08
N VAL A 2 -6.17 16.87 7.35
CA VAL A 2 -7.40 17.41 6.80
C VAL A 2 -8.59 16.62 7.33
N ILE A 3 -9.69 17.33 7.61
CA ILE A 3 -10.97 16.74 8.03
C ILE A 3 -11.79 16.49 6.76
N GLY A 4 -12.17 15.25 6.55
CA GLY A 4 -13.04 14.84 5.46
C GLY A 4 -14.51 14.69 5.91
N GLU A 5 -15.30 14.01 5.08
CA GLU A 5 -16.69 13.72 5.37
C GLU A 5 -16.83 12.85 6.62
N ASP A 6 -17.95 12.96 7.33
CA ASP A 6 -18.23 12.26 8.58
C ASP A 6 -17.13 12.40 9.65
N ASN A 7 -16.37 13.50 9.62
CA ASN A 7 -15.23 13.76 10.51
C ASN A 7 -14.08 12.73 10.39
N TRP A 8 -13.90 12.11 9.24
CA TRP A 8 -12.72 11.31 8.98
C TRP A 8 -11.49 12.20 8.88
N LEU A 9 -10.40 11.83 9.57
CA LEU A 9 -9.13 12.54 9.50
C LEU A 9 -8.20 11.85 8.50
N PHE A 10 -7.60 12.65 7.60
CA PHE A 10 -6.58 12.24 6.66
C PHE A 10 -5.27 12.99 6.90
N TYR A 11 -4.17 12.33 6.63
CA TYR A 11 -2.85 12.91 6.81
C TYR A 11 -2.46 13.71 5.57
N LEU A 12 -2.09 14.96 5.76
CA LEU A 12 -1.41 15.75 4.74
C LEU A 12 0.03 15.97 5.22
N PRO A 13 0.99 15.26 4.66
CA PRO A 13 2.38 15.40 5.03
C PRO A 13 2.91 16.79 4.63
N GLU A 14 3.72 17.38 5.50
CA GLU A 14 4.44 18.63 5.23
C GLU A 14 5.84 18.37 4.65
N ARG A 15 6.25 17.09 4.50
CA ARG A 15 7.60 16.69 4.07
C ARG A 15 7.56 15.94 2.75
N GLU A 16 8.56 16.20 1.90
CA GLU A 16 8.83 15.39 0.71
C GLU A 16 9.12 13.93 1.12
N GLY A 17 8.57 12.98 0.36
CA GLY A 17 8.79 11.55 0.56
C GLY A 17 7.70 10.82 1.36
N GLU A 18 6.90 11.51 2.16
CA GLU A 18 5.80 10.91 2.95
C GLU A 18 4.43 11.39 2.42
N ASN A 19 4.20 11.29 1.13
CA ASN A 19 3.01 11.90 0.53
C ASN A 19 1.97 10.85 0.09
N ALA A 20 1.25 10.27 1.06
CA ALA A 20 0.14 9.37 0.79
C ALA A 20 -0.95 9.99 -0.12
N MET A 21 -1.09 11.31 -0.06
CA MET A 21 -2.01 12.02 -0.94
C MET A 21 -1.53 12.02 -2.40
N ALA A 22 -0.23 12.22 -2.65
CA ALA A 22 0.33 12.12 -3.99
C ALA A 22 0.26 10.69 -4.54
N ASP A 23 0.39 9.67 -3.69
CA ASP A 23 0.17 8.28 -4.06
C ASP A 23 -1.27 8.06 -4.52
N TYR A 24 -2.25 8.49 -3.72
CA TYR A 24 -3.65 8.41 -4.07
C TYR A 24 -3.98 9.21 -5.34
N GLN A 25 -3.44 10.43 -5.47
CA GLN A 25 -3.64 11.30 -6.62
C GLN A 25 -2.86 10.87 -7.87
N LYS A 26 -2.01 9.86 -7.77
CA LYS A 26 -1.20 9.31 -8.87
C LYS A 26 -0.24 10.34 -9.48
N THR A 27 0.28 11.24 -8.67
CA THR A 27 1.17 12.34 -9.12
C THR A 27 2.66 12.03 -8.91
N ASN A 28 2.99 10.91 -8.26
CA ASN A 28 4.36 10.50 -7.91
C ASN A 28 4.69 9.06 -8.34
N VAL A 29 4.24 8.64 -9.51
CA VAL A 29 4.47 7.30 -10.06
C VAL A 29 5.98 7.06 -10.26
N TYR A 30 6.44 5.86 -9.92
CA TYR A 30 7.83 5.47 -10.14
C TYR A 30 8.18 5.38 -11.64
N THR A 31 9.38 5.84 -11.98
CA THR A 31 9.98 5.52 -13.29
C THR A 31 10.37 4.05 -13.35
N LEU A 32 10.63 3.54 -14.56
CA LEU A 32 11.15 2.18 -14.73
C LEU A 32 12.48 1.97 -14.01
N GLU A 33 13.36 2.97 -14.02
CA GLU A 33 14.67 2.92 -13.34
C GLU A 33 14.49 2.85 -11.82
N GLN A 34 13.62 3.67 -11.24
CA GLN A 34 13.29 3.63 -9.80
C GLN A 34 12.68 2.28 -9.41
N SER A 35 11.77 1.75 -10.22
CA SER A 35 11.17 0.45 -9.99
C SER A 35 12.21 -0.67 -10.01
N ALA A 36 13.15 -0.63 -10.96
CA ALA A 36 14.25 -1.59 -11.07
C ALA A 36 15.19 -1.54 -9.85
N GLU A 37 15.53 -0.33 -9.40
CA GLU A 37 16.38 -0.14 -8.22
C GLU A 37 15.74 -0.70 -6.96
N ILE A 38 14.46 -0.36 -6.72
CA ILE A 38 13.70 -0.84 -5.55
C ILE A 38 13.56 -2.37 -5.59
N ALA A 39 13.18 -2.93 -6.75
CA ALA A 39 13.05 -4.37 -6.94
C ALA A 39 14.36 -5.12 -6.65
N SER A 40 15.49 -4.58 -7.16
CA SER A 40 16.82 -5.11 -6.87
C SER A 40 17.15 -5.06 -5.38
N GLY A 41 16.77 -3.98 -4.68
CA GLY A 41 16.92 -3.87 -3.24
C GLY A 41 16.15 -4.94 -2.47
N ILE A 42 14.88 -5.16 -2.83
CA ILE A 42 14.03 -6.20 -2.21
C ILE A 42 14.59 -7.60 -2.48
N ALA A 43 15.05 -7.88 -3.71
CA ALA A 43 15.65 -9.15 -4.07
C ALA A 43 16.92 -9.44 -3.23
N LYS A 44 17.78 -8.45 -3.02
CA LYS A 44 18.97 -8.59 -2.15
C LYS A 44 18.60 -8.90 -0.71
N VAL A 45 17.53 -8.29 -0.18
CA VAL A 45 17.03 -8.59 1.17
C VAL A 45 16.51 -10.01 1.24
N ARG A 46 15.71 -10.47 0.26
CA ARG A 46 15.27 -11.85 0.14
C ARG A 46 16.45 -12.82 0.15
N ASP A 47 17.41 -12.60 -0.73
CA ASP A 47 18.56 -13.49 -0.89
C ASP A 47 19.37 -13.57 0.41
N TRP A 48 19.53 -12.44 1.10
CA TRP A 48 20.19 -12.40 2.40
C TRP A 48 19.49 -13.30 3.45
N PHE A 49 18.15 -13.35 3.46
CA PHE A 49 17.39 -14.23 4.36
C PHE A 49 17.48 -15.69 3.93
N LEU A 50 17.33 -15.98 2.63
CA LEU A 50 17.39 -17.36 2.10
C LEU A 50 18.76 -18.00 2.34
N ASP A 51 19.85 -17.26 2.16
CA ASP A 51 21.22 -17.70 2.44
C ASP A 51 21.44 -18.08 3.93
N ARG A 52 20.58 -17.57 4.83
CA ARG A 52 20.59 -17.86 6.26
C ARG A 52 19.61 -18.93 6.69
N GLY A 53 19.04 -19.66 5.73
CA GLY A 53 18.18 -20.80 5.97
C GLY A 53 16.69 -20.49 6.14
N VAL A 54 16.27 -19.23 5.93
CA VAL A 54 14.85 -18.88 5.78
C VAL A 54 14.31 -19.60 4.55
N LYS A 55 13.14 -20.23 4.66
CA LYS A 55 12.59 -21.09 3.60
C LYS A 55 11.71 -20.34 2.61
N GLN A 56 11.06 -19.28 3.07
CA GLN A 56 10.14 -18.47 2.26
C GLN A 56 10.33 -16.99 2.58
N PHE A 57 10.17 -16.16 1.58
CA PHE A 57 10.20 -14.71 1.71
C PHE A 57 9.12 -14.12 0.83
N HIS A 58 8.17 -13.42 1.43
CA HIS A 58 7.13 -12.66 0.76
C HIS A 58 7.21 -11.19 1.17
N TYR A 59 7.00 -10.32 0.23
CA TYR A 59 6.97 -8.88 0.48
C TYR A 59 5.55 -8.34 0.27
N TYR A 60 4.94 -7.88 1.34
CA TYR A 60 3.58 -7.32 1.30
C TYR A 60 3.60 -5.81 1.49
N VAL A 61 2.76 -5.12 0.74
CA VAL A 61 2.50 -3.69 0.91
C VAL A 61 1.02 -3.48 1.19
N ALA A 62 0.72 -2.85 2.32
CA ALA A 62 -0.64 -2.43 2.63
C ALA A 62 -0.93 -1.05 2.00
N PRO A 63 -2.14 -0.82 1.50
CA PRO A 63 -2.55 0.48 0.99
C PRO A 63 -2.68 1.51 2.11
N ASN A 64 -2.54 2.77 1.75
CA ASN A 64 -2.80 3.88 2.64
C ASN A 64 -4.32 4.04 2.90
N LYS A 65 -4.67 4.72 3.99
CA LYS A 65 -6.05 5.06 4.34
C LYS A 65 -6.74 5.85 3.23
N GLU A 66 -6.03 6.78 2.61
CA GLU A 66 -6.49 7.62 1.51
C GLU A 66 -6.98 6.77 0.33
N THR A 67 -6.31 5.67 0.05
CA THR A 67 -6.65 4.74 -1.03
C THR A 67 -7.96 3.99 -0.74
N LEU A 68 -8.10 3.41 0.46
CA LEU A 68 -9.28 2.59 0.80
C LEU A 68 -10.52 3.40 1.19
N TYR A 69 -10.33 4.58 1.77
CA TYR A 69 -11.39 5.43 2.32
C TYR A 69 -11.52 6.77 1.63
N SER A 70 -11.11 6.86 0.36
CA SER A 70 -11.16 8.07 -0.46
C SER A 70 -12.54 8.72 -0.53
N LYS A 71 -13.61 7.94 -0.41
CA LYS A 71 -14.99 8.45 -0.38
C LYS A 71 -15.26 9.45 0.75
N TYR A 72 -14.48 9.39 1.82
CA TYR A 72 -14.57 10.31 2.95
C TYR A 72 -13.61 11.51 2.85
N MET A 73 -12.74 11.56 1.83
CA MET A 73 -11.86 12.72 1.64
C MET A 73 -12.63 13.96 1.19
N PRO A 74 -12.15 15.17 1.51
CA PRO A 74 -12.69 16.40 0.95
C PRO A 74 -12.62 16.39 -0.59
N GLU A 75 -13.49 17.14 -1.23
CA GLU A 75 -13.65 17.13 -2.69
C GLU A 75 -12.34 17.39 -3.45
N LYS A 76 -11.55 18.39 -3.04
CA LYS A 76 -10.30 18.74 -3.73
C LYS A 76 -9.24 17.62 -3.65
N PRO A 77 -8.87 17.11 -2.46
CA PRO A 77 -7.95 15.97 -2.36
C PRO A 77 -8.45 14.70 -3.06
N ARG A 78 -9.77 14.55 -3.22
CA ARG A 78 -10.39 13.38 -3.85
C ARG A 78 -10.13 13.26 -5.35
N VAL A 79 -9.67 14.33 -6.01
CA VAL A 79 -9.35 14.31 -7.44
C VAL A 79 -8.10 13.46 -7.67
N ILE A 80 -8.22 12.46 -8.54
CA ILE A 80 -7.14 11.54 -8.89
C ILE A 80 -6.67 11.74 -10.33
N GLY A 81 -5.40 11.43 -10.59
CA GLY A 81 -4.82 11.37 -11.92
C GLY A 81 -5.31 10.16 -12.72
N ILE A 82 -4.94 10.11 -13.99
CA ILE A 82 -5.24 9.00 -14.90
C ILE A 82 -4.14 7.92 -14.77
N GLY A 83 -4.53 6.65 -14.94
CA GLY A 83 -3.61 5.52 -14.92
C GLY A 83 -3.44 4.90 -13.54
N ASP A 84 -2.36 4.14 -13.36
CA ASP A 84 -2.06 3.43 -12.13
C ASP A 84 -1.42 4.34 -11.09
N SER A 85 -1.61 4.01 -9.83
CA SER A 85 -0.88 4.60 -8.72
C SER A 85 0.58 4.14 -8.70
N ARG A 86 1.38 4.76 -7.85
CA ARG A 86 2.78 4.37 -7.64
C ARG A 86 2.93 2.88 -7.29
N MET A 87 2.11 2.38 -6.38
CA MET A 87 2.17 0.99 -5.93
C MET A 87 1.57 0.01 -6.93
N GLU A 88 0.50 0.37 -7.64
CA GLU A 88 -0.03 -0.45 -8.74
C GLU A 88 1.01 -0.60 -9.85
N THR A 89 1.67 0.49 -10.24
CA THR A 89 2.75 0.48 -11.23
C THR A 89 3.91 -0.40 -10.76
N PHE A 90 4.33 -0.27 -9.51
CA PHE A 90 5.41 -1.08 -8.95
C PHE A 90 5.04 -2.56 -8.83
N ALA A 91 3.81 -2.89 -8.41
CA ALA A 91 3.33 -4.27 -8.33
C ALA A 91 3.34 -4.95 -9.71
N LYS A 92 2.92 -4.24 -10.76
CA LYS A 92 3.02 -4.73 -12.14
C LYS A 92 4.47 -4.96 -12.54
N TYR A 93 5.36 -4.01 -12.23
CA TYR A 93 6.78 -4.16 -12.49
C TYR A 93 7.37 -5.41 -11.81
N MET A 94 7.06 -5.61 -10.51
CA MET A 94 7.52 -6.78 -9.76
C MET A 94 7.03 -8.09 -10.40
N LYS A 95 5.77 -8.16 -10.77
CA LYS A 95 5.18 -9.33 -11.41
C LYS A 95 5.83 -9.70 -12.75
N GLU A 96 6.25 -8.70 -13.52
CA GLU A 96 6.81 -8.89 -14.86
C GLU A 96 8.33 -9.08 -14.86
N ASN A 97 9.04 -8.53 -13.88
CA ASN A 97 10.50 -8.38 -13.91
C ASN A 97 11.22 -8.93 -12.68
N SER A 98 10.51 -9.54 -11.71
CA SER A 98 11.10 -10.06 -10.48
C SER A 98 10.59 -11.46 -10.18
N ASP A 99 11.41 -12.26 -9.54
CA ASP A 99 11.07 -13.57 -8.97
C ASP A 99 10.79 -13.51 -7.45
N VAL A 100 10.71 -12.29 -6.90
CA VAL A 100 10.31 -12.08 -5.51
C VAL A 100 8.79 -12.17 -5.41
N GLU A 101 8.29 -12.98 -4.50
CA GLU A 101 6.86 -12.99 -4.14
C GLU A 101 6.49 -11.62 -3.54
N PHE A 102 5.67 -10.88 -4.27
CA PHE A 102 5.28 -9.51 -3.93
C PHE A 102 3.78 -9.32 -4.08
N ASP A 103 3.13 -8.80 -3.05
CA ASP A 103 1.71 -8.51 -3.05
C ASP A 103 1.41 -7.09 -2.57
N PHE A 104 0.66 -6.34 -3.38
CA PHE A 104 0.02 -5.10 -2.97
C PHE A 104 -1.42 -5.41 -2.57
N LEU A 105 -1.73 -5.25 -1.29
CA LEU A 105 -2.96 -5.76 -0.67
C LEU A 105 -4.19 -4.84 -0.86
N GLU A 106 -4.16 -3.91 -1.80
CA GLU A 106 -5.26 -2.97 -2.00
C GLU A 106 -6.56 -3.69 -2.34
N ASP A 107 -6.57 -4.50 -3.39
CA ASP A 107 -7.79 -5.19 -3.86
C ASP A 107 -8.34 -6.12 -2.79
N TYR A 108 -7.46 -6.89 -2.14
CA TYR A 108 -7.85 -7.79 -1.06
C TYR A 108 -8.50 -7.05 0.11
N LEU A 109 -7.89 -5.99 0.61
CA LEU A 109 -8.43 -5.24 1.74
C LEU A 109 -9.69 -4.45 1.37
N ARG A 110 -9.79 -4.00 0.12
CA ARG A 110 -10.96 -3.28 -0.38
C ARG A 110 -12.25 -4.10 -0.29
N GLU A 111 -12.19 -5.41 -0.51
CA GLU A 111 -13.36 -6.31 -0.39
C GLU A 111 -13.99 -6.28 1.00
N PHE A 112 -13.20 -6.00 2.03
CA PHE A 112 -13.68 -5.93 3.40
C PHE A 112 -14.23 -4.55 3.82
N THR A 113 -13.88 -3.48 3.09
CA THR A 113 -14.26 -2.11 3.48
C THR A 113 -15.76 -1.83 3.45
N GLU A 114 -16.53 -2.59 2.68
CA GLU A 114 -18.00 -2.46 2.62
C GLU A 114 -18.70 -3.00 3.89
N LYS A 115 -18.05 -3.94 4.58
CA LYS A 115 -18.60 -4.59 5.79
C LYS A 115 -17.93 -4.13 7.07
N TYR A 116 -16.66 -3.75 6.99
CA TYR A 116 -15.83 -3.50 8.15
C TYR A 116 -15.03 -2.21 8.00
N GLN A 117 -14.85 -1.52 9.11
CA GLN A 117 -13.91 -0.42 9.20
C GLN A 117 -12.52 -0.97 9.53
N LEU A 118 -11.57 -0.84 8.61
CA LEU A 118 -10.20 -1.36 8.73
C LEU A 118 -9.18 -0.33 9.24
N PHE A 119 -9.50 0.95 9.12
CA PHE A 119 -8.66 2.06 9.59
C PHE A 119 -9.35 2.83 10.70
N ARG A 120 -8.56 3.43 11.57
CA ARG A 120 -9.10 4.31 12.61
C ARG A 120 -9.58 5.62 11.98
N LYS A 121 -10.75 6.09 12.43
CA LYS A 121 -11.37 7.30 11.88
C LYS A 121 -10.52 8.56 12.11
N TYR A 122 -9.93 8.67 13.28
CA TYR A 122 -9.20 9.85 13.76
C TYR A 122 -7.68 9.67 13.80
N ASP A 123 -7.17 8.65 13.12
CA ASP A 123 -5.76 8.29 13.10
C ASP A 123 -5.42 7.74 11.69
N THR A 124 -4.15 7.77 11.30
CA THR A 124 -3.66 7.26 10.01
C THR A 124 -3.51 5.73 9.99
N HIS A 125 -3.48 5.08 11.14
CA HIS A 125 -3.18 3.66 11.25
C HIS A 125 -4.39 2.77 11.03
N MET A 126 -4.13 1.57 10.56
CA MET A 126 -5.09 0.47 10.62
C MET A 126 -5.56 0.23 12.06
N ASN A 127 -6.81 -0.19 12.21
CA ASN A 127 -7.29 -0.70 13.49
C ASN A 127 -6.93 -2.19 13.65
N ASN A 128 -7.28 -2.76 14.79
CA ASN A 128 -6.95 -4.16 15.10
C ASN A 128 -7.58 -5.16 14.11
N LEU A 129 -8.76 -4.87 13.59
CA LEU A 129 -9.42 -5.73 12.61
C LEU A 129 -8.72 -5.67 11.25
N GLY A 130 -8.33 -4.48 10.78
CA GLY A 130 -7.54 -4.34 9.56
C GLY A 130 -6.21 -5.08 9.65
N GLY A 131 -5.52 -4.94 10.79
CA GLY A 131 -4.29 -5.70 11.07
C GLY A 131 -4.52 -7.22 11.10
N TYR A 132 -5.62 -7.67 11.72
CA TYR A 132 -5.98 -9.10 11.75
C TYR A 132 -6.20 -9.67 10.34
N ILE A 133 -7.04 -9.02 9.52
CA ILE A 133 -7.34 -9.45 8.15
C ILE A 133 -6.07 -9.47 7.29
N THR A 134 -5.19 -8.47 7.44
CA THR A 134 -3.89 -8.44 6.76
C THR A 134 -3.01 -9.63 7.17
N ASN A 135 -2.90 -9.91 8.47
CA ASN A 135 -2.11 -11.04 8.97
C ASN A 135 -2.72 -12.39 8.56
N GLU A 136 -4.03 -12.53 8.53
CA GLU A 136 -4.69 -13.75 8.06
C GLU A 136 -4.30 -14.07 6.61
N LYS A 137 -4.31 -13.07 5.72
CA LYS A 137 -3.86 -13.21 4.33
C LYS A 137 -2.40 -13.69 4.26
N ILE A 138 -1.50 -13.04 5.01
CA ILE A 138 -0.08 -13.40 5.05
C ILE A 138 0.11 -14.86 5.50
N VAL A 139 -0.60 -15.28 6.55
CA VAL A 139 -0.50 -16.66 7.06
C VAL A 139 -1.04 -17.66 6.04
N GLN A 140 -2.15 -17.35 5.36
CA GLN A 140 -2.73 -18.21 4.32
C GLN A 140 -1.77 -18.41 3.13
N ASP A 141 -1.07 -17.38 2.70
CA ASP A 141 -0.14 -17.44 1.57
C ASP A 141 1.14 -18.22 1.91
N MET A 142 1.51 -18.30 3.19
CA MET A 142 2.73 -18.96 3.66
C MET A 142 2.51 -20.42 4.11
N THR A 143 1.29 -20.90 4.10
CA THR A 143 0.91 -22.26 4.50
C THR A 143 0.43 -23.11 3.34
#